data_baf315fbdf37c7b41382412571d897ed
#
_entry.id   baf315fbdf37c7b41382412571d897ed
#
_cell.length_a   1.000
_cell.length_b   1.000
_cell.length_c   1.000
_cell.angle_alpha   90.00
_cell.angle_beta   90.00
_cell.angle_gamma   90.00
#
_symmetry.space_group_name_H-M   'P 1'
#
loop_
_entity.id
_entity.type
_entity.pdbx_description
1 polymer ?
#
loop_
_entity_poly.entity_id
_entity_poly.type
_entity_poly.pdbx_seq_one_letter_code
_entity_poly.pdbx_strand_id
1 'polypeptide(L)'
;MYKQIIIARKDLNMSPGKLAAQIAHGSMAFLTWFIRNNTDLDGHVDGYIDECVFHNWINGEFTKCVLQARSKNHLLKAKTMAEELGMKEGEDFWLIRDNCHTELEPEEDGRTLTVIGFKPMDAEIIDKIGKKYQLYK
;
A
#
# COMPACT_ATOMS: atom_id res chain seq x y z
N MET A 1 4.10 -10.50 15.24
CA MET A 1 4.98 -9.53 14.56
C MET A 1 4.16 -8.74 13.56
N TYR A 2 4.24 -7.43 13.65
CA TYR A 2 3.57 -6.54 12.69
C TYR A 2 4.47 -6.23 11.51
N LYS A 3 3.89 -6.20 10.32
CA LYS A 3 4.59 -5.77 9.12
C LYS A 3 3.65 -5.11 8.13
N GLN A 4 4.22 -4.32 7.24
CA GLN A 4 3.51 -3.70 6.14
C GLN A 4 3.87 -4.40 4.85
N ILE A 5 2.85 -4.78 4.06
CA ILE A 5 3.05 -5.35 2.73
C ILE A 5 2.65 -4.34 1.67
N ILE A 6 3.48 -4.23 0.66
CA ILE A 6 3.26 -3.38 -0.51
C ILE A 6 3.48 -4.26 -1.74
N ILE A 7 2.47 -4.34 -2.62
CA ILE A 7 2.56 -5.17 -3.82
C ILE A 7 2.58 -4.26 -5.04
N ALA A 8 3.66 -4.34 -5.82
CA ALA A 8 3.87 -3.50 -7.01
C ALA A 8 3.81 -4.33 -8.28
N ARG A 9 3.27 -3.74 -9.35
CA ARG A 9 3.21 -4.39 -10.67
C ARG A 9 4.61 -4.48 -11.28
N LYS A 10 5.02 -5.69 -11.61
CA LYS A 10 6.31 -5.95 -12.26
C LYS A 10 6.23 -5.72 -13.78
N ASP A 11 5.06 -5.95 -14.36
CA ASP A 11 4.85 -5.85 -15.81
C ASP A 11 5.00 -4.44 -16.38
N LEU A 12 4.92 -3.41 -15.52
CA LEU A 12 5.06 -2.03 -15.96
C LEU A 12 6.51 -1.63 -16.26
N ASN A 13 7.46 -2.42 -15.83
CA ASN A 13 8.90 -2.16 -16.04
C ASN A 13 9.32 -0.73 -15.64
N MET A 14 8.82 -0.29 -14.49
CA MET A 14 9.14 1.04 -13.98
C MET A 14 10.64 1.18 -13.73
N SER A 15 11.18 2.35 -14.02
CA SER A 15 12.56 2.68 -13.64
C SER A 15 12.70 2.62 -12.11
N PRO A 16 13.91 2.43 -11.57
CA PRO A 16 14.09 2.34 -10.13
C PRO A 16 13.52 3.51 -9.34
N GLY A 17 13.71 4.74 -9.83
CA GLY A 17 13.16 5.92 -9.15
C GLY A 17 11.63 5.96 -9.17
N LYS A 18 11.03 5.62 -10.30
CA LYS A 18 9.57 5.57 -10.44
C LYS A 18 8.98 4.50 -9.52
N LEU A 19 9.57 3.31 -9.53
CA LEU A 19 9.15 2.21 -8.67
C LEU A 19 9.24 2.60 -7.19
N ALA A 20 10.36 3.21 -6.79
CA ALA A 20 10.54 3.65 -5.41
C ALA A 20 9.47 4.66 -4.99
N ALA A 21 9.15 5.62 -5.85
CA ALA A 21 8.11 6.61 -5.57
C ALA A 21 6.73 5.95 -5.39
N GLN A 22 6.38 5.01 -6.26
CA GLN A 22 5.09 4.31 -6.18
C GLN A 22 5.00 3.45 -4.91
N ILE A 23 6.08 2.77 -4.55
CA ILE A 23 6.15 1.99 -3.31
C ILE A 23 6.03 2.90 -2.09
N ALA A 24 6.68 4.07 -2.11
CA ALA A 24 6.57 5.05 -1.04
C ALA A 24 5.12 5.54 -0.88
N HIS A 25 4.42 5.79 -1.99
CA HIS A 25 3.00 6.13 -1.92
C HIS A 25 2.20 5.02 -1.23
N GLY A 26 2.45 3.77 -1.60
CA GLY A 26 1.77 2.62 -0.98
C GLY A 26 2.07 2.47 0.50
N SER A 27 3.32 2.72 0.90
CA SER A 27 3.73 2.63 2.29
C SER A 27 3.13 3.74 3.15
N MET A 28 3.06 4.95 2.63
CA MET A 28 2.58 6.11 3.38
C MET A 28 1.06 6.26 3.38
N ALA A 29 0.34 5.50 2.55
CA ALA A 29 -1.07 5.74 2.32
C ALA A 29 -1.90 5.76 3.61
N PHE A 30 -1.67 4.82 4.52
CA PHE A 30 -2.45 4.77 5.75
C PHE A 30 -2.19 5.97 6.67
N LEU A 31 -0.94 6.43 6.75
CA LEU A 31 -0.59 7.61 7.55
C LEU A 31 -1.09 8.90 6.93
N THR A 32 -0.94 9.05 5.62
CA THR A 32 -1.41 10.25 4.93
C THR A 32 -2.93 10.33 4.95
N TRP A 33 -3.62 9.20 4.86
CA TRP A 33 -5.06 9.15 5.03
C TRP A 33 -5.46 9.63 6.43
N PHE A 34 -4.80 9.09 7.47
CA PHE A 34 -5.03 9.52 8.85
C PHE A 34 -4.81 11.03 8.99
N ILE A 35 -3.68 11.53 8.51
CA ILE A 35 -3.35 12.95 8.62
C ILE A 35 -4.39 13.81 7.91
N ARG A 36 -4.74 13.47 6.67
CA ARG A 36 -5.71 14.23 5.88
C ARG A 36 -7.09 14.29 6.52
N ASN A 37 -7.48 13.24 7.22
CA ASN A 37 -8.81 13.15 7.85
C ASN A 37 -8.85 13.70 9.27
N ASN A 38 -7.71 14.08 9.83
CA ASN A 38 -7.61 14.52 11.23
C ASN A 38 -6.84 15.84 11.37
N THR A 39 -6.66 16.59 10.29
CA THR A 39 -5.91 17.84 10.31
C THR A 39 -6.86 18.99 9.97
N ASP A 40 -6.81 20.06 10.78
CA ASP A 40 -7.59 21.27 10.54
C ASP A 40 -6.90 22.19 9.52
N LEU A 41 -7.53 23.33 9.23
CA LEU A 41 -7.01 24.28 8.23
C LEU A 41 -5.67 24.92 8.64
N ASP A 42 -5.35 24.92 9.92
CA ASP A 42 -4.09 25.49 10.43
C ASP A 42 -2.97 24.44 10.52
N GLY A 43 -3.24 23.20 10.11
CA GLY A 43 -2.27 22.13 10.12
C GLY A 43 -2.17 21.38 11.45
N HIS A 44 -3.12 21.59 12.37
CA HIS A 44 -3.16 20.83 13.61
C HIS A 44 -3.74 19.44 13.36
N VAL A 45 -2.99 18.41 13.73
CA VAL A 45 -3.42 17.03 13.65
C VAL A 45 -4.01 16.61 14.99
N ASP A 46 -5.25 16.11 14.99
CA ASP A 46 -5.92 15.63 16.19
C ASP A 46 -6.55 14.27 15.90
N GLY A 47 -6.28 13.29 16.76
CA GLY A 47 -6.80 11.95 16.58
C GLY A 47 -5.88 10.90 17.19
N TYR A 48 -6.24 9.64 17.00
CA TYR A 48 -5.51 8.51 17.56
C TYR A 48 -5.08 7.56 16.46
N ILE A 49 -3.80 7.19 16.51
CA ILE A 49 -3.28 6.09 15.68
C ILE A 49 -3.63 4.79 16.41
N ASP A 50 -3.98 3.74 15.65
CA ASP A 50 -4.22 2.42 16.22
C ASP A 50 -3.07 2.05 17.17
N GLU A 51 -3.41 1.68 18.39
CA GLU A 51 -2.44 1.38 19.44
C GLU A 51 -1.50 0.24 19.05
N CYS A 52 -2.03 -0.81 18.44
CA CYS A 52 -1.23 -1.94 18.01
C CYS A 52 -0.27 -1.56 16.88
N VAL A 53 -0.72 -0.75 15.93
CA VAL A 53 0.16 -0.25 14.86
C VAL A 53 1.27 0.61 15.44
N PHE A 54 0.92 1.48 16.39
CA PHE A 54 1.93 2.35 17.01
C PHE A 54 3.00 1.54 17.75
N HIS A 55 2.58 0.67 18.68
CA HIS A 55 3.53 -0.07 19.52
C HIS A 55 4.24 -1.18 18.76
N ASN A 56 3.55 -1.90 17.89
CA ASN A 56 4.08 -3.09 17.27
C ASN A 56 4.75 -2.84 15.92
N TRP A 57 4.56 -1.67 15.34
CA TRP A 57 5.16 -1.34 14.04
C TRP A 57 5.89 0.00 14.05
N ILE A 58 5.21 1.13 14.28
CA ILE A 58 5.85 2.45 14.23
C ILE A 58 6.99 2.54 15.25
N ASN A 59 6.72 2.12 16.47
CA ASN A 59 7.71 2.13 17.57
C ASN A 59 8.37 0.74 17.74
N GLY A 60 8.24 -0.13 16.78
CA GLY A 60 8.84 -1.46 16.75
C GLY A 60 9.87 -1.58 15.64
N GLU A 61 9.86 -2.72 14.93
CA GLU A 61 10.84 -2.98 13.88
C GLU A 61 10.56 -2.25 12.57
N PHE A 62 9.37 -1.72 12.39
CA PHE A 62 9.01 -0.94 11.19
C PHE A 62 9.15 -1.74 9.89
N THR A 63 8.91 -3.04 9.96
CA THR A 63 9.16 -3.98 8.86
C THR A 63 8.25 -3.70 7.67
N LYS A 64 8.85 -3.68 6.49
CA LYS A 64 8.15 -3.57 5.20
C LYS A 64 8.59 -4.68 4.27
N CYS A 65 7.64 -5.26 3.54
CA CYS A 65 7.93 -6.25 2.51
C CYS A 65 7.34 -5.77 1.19
N VAL A 66 8.18 -5.69 0.17
CA VAL A 66 7.75 -5.32 -1.17
C VAL A 66 7.64 -6.60 -2.00
N LEU A 67 6.45 -6.85 -2.50
CA LEU A 67 6.13 -8.03 -3.31
C LEU A 67 5.79 -7.60 -4.72
N GLN A 68 5.85 -8.54 -5.67
CA GLN A 68 5.56 -8.25 -7.07
C GLN A 68 4.28 -8.93 -7.56
N ALA A 69 3.52 -8.20 -8.36
CA ALA A 69 2.41 -8.75 -9.11
C ALA A 69 2.80 -8.83 -10.59
N ARG A 70 2.45 -9.92 -11.26
CA ARG A 70 2.80 -10.15 -12.67
C ARG A 70 1.98 -9.30 -13.64
N SER A 71 0.82 -8.80 -13.19
CA SER A 71 -0.11 -8.07 -14.04
C SER A 71 -1.07 -7.26 -13.17
N LYS A 72 -1.85 -6.39 -13.81
CA LYS A 72 -2.93 -5.66 -13.14
C LYS A 72 -3.91 -6.61 -12.45
N ASN A 73 -4.33 -7.66 -13.15
CA ASN A 73 -5.28 -8.62 -12.59
C ASN A 73 -4.68 -9.39 -11.41
N HIS A 74 -3.40 -9.72 -11.48
CA HIS A 74 -2.72 -10.38 -10.36
C HIS A 74 -2.67 -9.46 -9.13
N LEU A 75 -2.44 -8.16 -9.34
CA LEU A 75 -2.49 -7.19 -8.25
C LEU A 75 -3.91 -7.08 -7.68
N LEU A 76 -4.93 -7.02 -8.53
CA LEU A 76 -6.31 -6.91 -8.08
C LEU A 76 -6.82 -8.14 -7.34
N LYS A 77 -6.20 -9.31 -7.52
CA LYS A 77 -6.49 -10.47 -6.69
C LYS A 77 -6.17 -10.23 -5.22
N ALA A 78 -5.15 -9.43 -4.93
CA ALA A 78 -4.83 -9.06 -3.55
C ALA A 78 -5.97 -8.24 -2.93
N LYS A 79 -6.57 -7.33 -3.70
CA LYS A 79 -7.75 -6.60 -3.26
C LYS A 79 -8.91 -7.55 -2.92
N THR A 80 -9.20 -8.50 -3.83
CA THR A 80 -10.27 -9.47 -3.61
C THR A 80 -10.03 -10.29 -2.36
N MET A 81 -8.81 -10.80 -2.16
CA MET A 81 -8.47 -11.56 -0.96
C MET A 81 -8.59 -10.72 0.31
N ALA A 82 -8.19 -9.44 0.25
CA ALA A 82 -8.32 -8.53 1.37
C ALA A 82 -9.78 -8.33 1.76
N GLU A 83 -10.64 -8.11 0.77
CA GLU A 83 -12.07 -7.92 1.00
C GLU A 83 -12.72 -9.19 1.57
N GLU A 84 -12.29 -10.36 1.13
CA GLU A 84 -12.75 -11.64 1.68
C GLU A 84 -12.34 -11.82 3.15
N LEU A 85 -11.25 -11.20 3.58
CA LEU A 85 -10.80 -11.19 4.97
C LEU A 85 -11.47 -10.09 5.79
N GLY A 86 -12.38 -9.33 5.20
CA GLY A 86 -13.10 -8.25 5.88
C GLY A 86 -12.40 -6.90 5.85
N MET A 87 -11.33 -6.77 5.08
CA MET A 87 -10.63 -5.49 4.92
C MET A 87 -11.40 -4.57 3.98
N LYS A 88 -11.25 -3.26 4.18
CA LYS A 88 -11.93 -2.24 3.37
C LYS A 88 -10.91 -1.34 2.66
N GLU A 89 -11.16 -1.12 1.38
CA GLU A 89 -10.39 -0.13 0.62
C GLU A 89 -10.56 1.25 1.23
N GLY A 90 -9.45 1.97 1.38
CA GLY A 90 -9.46 3.29 1.99
C GLY A 90 -9.39 3.30 3.51
N GLU A 91 -9.37 2.13 4.15
CA GLU A 91 -9.20 1.99 5.60
C GLU A 91 -8.07 1.03 5.94
N ASP A 92 -8.02 -0.11 5.25
CA ASP A 92 -7.05 -1.18 5.51
C ASP A 92 -6.03 -1.33 4.38
N PHE A 93 -6.39 -0.91 3.19
CA PHE A 93 -5.50 -0.92 2.03
C PHE A 93 -5.89 0.18 1.05
N TRP A 94 -4.94 0.56 0.19
CA TRP A 94 -5.11 1.63 -0.80
C TRP A 94 -4.57 1.18 -2.15
N LEU A 95 -5.32 1.48 -3.21
CA LEU A 95 -4.85 1.31 -4.58
C LEU A 95 -4.17 2.60 -5.03
N ILE A 96 -2.91 2.49 -5.41
CA ILE A 96 -2.11 3.64 -5.85
C ILE A 96 -2.17 3.72 -7.36
N ARG A 97 -2.61 4.88 -7.86
CA ARG A 97 -2.69 5.17 -9.29
C ARG A 97 -1.78 6.34 -9.63
N ASP A 98 -0.93 6.12 -10.63
CA ASP A 98 -0.04 7.15 -11.12
C ASP A 98 -0.76 8.00 -12.17
N ASN A 99 -0.49 9.32 -12.17
CA ASN A 99 -1.10 10.25 -13.13
C ASN A 99 -0.46 10.21 -14.51
N CYS A 100 0.57 9.41 -14.71
CA CYS A 100 1.24 9.17 -16.00
C CYS A 100 1.86 10.42 -16.62
N HIS A 101 2.45 11.28 -15.79
CA HIS A 101 3.11 12.50 -16.27
C HIS A 101 4.55 12.26 -16.71
N THR A 102 5.13 11.11 -16.44
CA THR A 102 6.53 10.84 -16.74
C THR A 102 6.71 9.65 -17.68
N GLU A 103 6.71 8.42 -17.18
CA GLU A 103 7.10 7.26 -18.00
C GLU A 103 6.02 6.21 -18.24
N LEU A 104 4.87 6.29 -17.53
CA LEU A 104 3.84 5.27 -17.67
C LEU A 104 2.75 5.69 -18.65
N GLU A 105 2.22 4.70 -19.39
CA GLU A 105 1.07 4.90 -20.27
C GLU A 105 -0.22 4.84 -19.45
N PRO A 106 -1.18 5.75 -19.69
CA PRO A 106 -2.45 5.72 -18.99
C PRO A 106 -3.27 4.48 -19.34
N GLU A 107 -3.92 3.92 -18.34
CA GLU A 107 -4.88 2.82 -18.52
C GLU A 107 -6.30 3.37 -18.52
N GLU A 108 -6.84 3.67 -17.35
CA GLU A 108 -8.20 4.19 -17.19
C GLU A 108 -8.15 5.58 -16.55
N ASP A 109 -9.03 6.48 -16.99
CA ASP A 109 -9.17 7.83 -16.43
C ASP A 109 -7.84 8.61 -16.40
N GLY A 110 -6.97 8.38 -17.40
CA GLY A 110 -5.66 9.04 -17.48
C GLY A 110 -4.64 8.57 -16.45
N ARG A 111 -4.93 7.48 -15.73
CA ARG A 111 -4.07 6.97 -14.67
C ARG A 111 -3.80 5.49 -14.82
N THR A 112 -2.73 5.04 -14.20
CA THR A 112 -2.33 3.62 -14.21
C THR A 112 -2.21 3.11 -12.79
N LEU A 113 -2.89 2.00 -12.49
CA LEU A 113 -2.77 1.31 -11.21
C LEU A 113 -1.37 0.67 -11.11
N THR A 114 -0.61 1.05 -10.09
CA THR A 114 0.78 0.62 -9.93
C THR A 114 1.00 -0.30 -8.73
N VAL A 115 0.37 0.01 -7.62
CA VAL A 115 0.66 -0.59 -6.31
C VAL A 115 -0.62 -0.77 -5.52
N ILE A 116 -0.67 -1.81 -4.70
CA ILE A 116 -1.59 -1.89 -3.57
C ILE A 116 -0.75 -1.84 -2.29
N GLY A 117 -1.07 -0.90 -1.40
CA GLY A 117 -0.41 -0.75 -0.11
C GLY A 117 -1.36 -1.08 1.02
N PHE A 118 -0.91 -1.89 1.96
CA PHE A 118 -1.70 -2.26 3.14
C PHE A 118 -1.26 -1.44 4.35
N LYS A 119 -2.18 -1.20 5.27
CA LYS A 119 -1.77 -0.71 6.58
C LYS A 119 -0.92 -1.79 7.26
N PRO A 120 -0.04 -1.42 8.20
CA PRO A 120 0.70 -2.43 8.97
C PRO A 120 -0.29 -3.26 9.80
N MET A 121 -0.06 -4.56 9.85
CA MET A 121 -0.91 -5.47 10.62
C MET A 121 -0.13 -6.72 11.01
N ASP A 122 -0.72 -7.53 11.86
CA ASP A 122 -0.11 -8.76 12.30
C ASP A 122 0.23 -9.66 11.10
N ALA A 123 1.42 -10.23 11.12
CA ALA A 123 1.90 -11.11 10.06
C ALA A 123 0.96 -12.29 9.80
N GLU A 124 0.33 -12.83 10.85
CA GLU A 124 -0.61 -13.95 10.70
C GLU A 124 -1.80 -13.59 9.80
N ILE A 125 -2.20 -12.32 9.79
CA ILE A 125 -3.29 -11.85 8.95
C ILE A 125 -2.79 -11.56 7.55
N ILE A 126 -1.78 -10.69 7.43
CA ILE A 126 -1.35 -10.19 6.12
C ILE A 126 -0.63 -11.26 5.29
N ASP A 127 -0.02 -12.25 5.93
CA ASP A 127 0.63 -13.34 5.21
C ASP A 127 -0.36 -14.26 4.49
N LYS A 128 -1.63 -14.22 4.85
CA LYS A 128 -2.66 -14.95 4.09
C LYS A 128 -2.74 -14.43 2.66
N ILE A 129 -2.42 -13.16 2.46
CA ILE A 129 -2.32 -12.54 1.13
C ILE A 129 -0.88 -12.61 0.63
N GLY A 130 0.05 -12.12 1.44
CA GLY A 130 1.45 -11.91 1.02
C GLY A 130 2.13 -13.17 0.52
N LYS A 131 1.85 -14.33 1.11
CA LYS A 131 2.46 -15.59 0.68
C LYS A 131 2.05 -16.04 -0.73
N LYS A 132 1.06 -15.40 -1.33
CA LYS A 132 0.65 -15.67 -2.71
C LYS A 132 1.47 -14.89 -3.73
N TYR A 133 2.38 -14.04 -3.27
CA TYR A 133 3.20 -13.18 -4.11
C TYR A 133 4.67 -13.37 -3.78
N GLN A 134 5.51 -13.21 -4.79
CA GLN A 134 6.96 -13.32 -4.62
C GLN A 134 7.54 -11.96 -4.21
N LEU A 135 8.70 -11.99 -3.53
CA LEU A 135 9.45 -10.78 -3.26
C LEU A 135 9.78 -10.08 -4.58
N TYR A 136 9.69 -8.75 -4.56
CA TYR A 136 10.02 -7.97 -5.76
C TYR A 136 11.51 -8.08 -6.06
N LYS A 137 11.84 -8.45 -7.29
CA LYS A 137 13.22 -8.61 -7.76
C LYS A 137 13.46 -7.90 -9.08
#